data_a9746c3806e63b4b2f0492abfcc67c3f
#
_entry.id   a9746c3806e63b4b2f0492abfcc67c3f
#
_cell.length_a   1.000
_cell.length_b   1.000
_cell.length_c   1.000
_cell.angle_alpha   90.00
_cell.angle_beta   90.00
_cell.angle_gamma   90.00
#
_symmetry.space_group_name_H-M   'P 1'
#
loop_
_entity.id
_entity.type
_entity.pdbx_description
1 polymer ?
#
loop_
_entity_poly.entity_id
_entity_poly.type
_entity_poly.pdbx_seq_one_letter_code
_entity_poly.pdbx_strand_id
1 'polypeptide(L)'
;MLKRMRSFLVLVMLFITVTMSAQVTTATMSGKVTAQDEPIIGATIVAVHEPSGTRYGTVTNVSGQFNLQGMRTGGPYKVEISYVGYQTAIYKGINLSLGENYVLNVSLKESSELLDEIVVTASKNSNMKSDRAGAITNIGEEQMAMIPTVGRSMNDIMRLTPQGANTGNGFAVGGGNYRQSSVTVDGAAFSNSFGIGSNLPGGGSPISLDALEQIAVSVTPFDVRQSGFIGGAINAVTKSGTNDFYATAYTYLNNENLNGDKVGDLELIREKSQKYLYGASFGGAIIKNKLFFFVNGEYEDNVTAGPKSRARLSDSDDWGSNTANVNRPTVGKMDEIRNYFIDKYDYDPGRYQGYSIKTPAYKIMARLDWNINDNNKLNFRFTRAHSKDNSGPTSSVSPFYATDIYDGGAAASKGSGNVNHNAAMYFENSRYFKEYNFTSYASEWNSKWLDGSLNNVTRVTYSFQDEPRSYEGAADFPTIDILEDGAVYARIGPDVFSPGNLAQARTFVLTDELSYTCLL
;
A
#
# COMPACT_ATOMS: atom_id res chain seq x y z
N MET A 1 8.60 13.75 -49.17
CA MET A 1 9.18 13.75 -47.81
C MET A 1 8.10 13.68 -46.69
N LEU A 2 7.09 14.54 -46.68
CA LEU A 2 6.04 14.55 -45.66
C LEU A 2 5.25 13.22 -45.51
N LYS A 3 4.90 12.53 -46.59
CA LYS A 3 4.21 11.23 -46.54
C LYS A 3 5.06 10.14 -45.85
N ARG A 4 6.36 10.07 -46.17
CA ARG A 4 7.28 9.10 -45.53
C ARG A 4 7.54 9.41 -44.06
N MET A 5 7.56 10.70 -43.69
CA MET A 5 7.69 11.15 -42.30
C MET A 5 6.42 10.83 -41.49
N ARG A 6 5.22 10.99 -42.08
CA ARG A 6 3.95 10.54 -41.48
C ARG A 6 3.89 9.04 -41.27
N SER A 7 4.31 8.25 -42.29
CA SER A 7 4.35 6.79 -42.17
C SER A 7 5.36 6.32 -41.13
N PHE A 8 6.51 6.99 -41.01
CA PHE A 8 7.51 6.72 -39.99
C PHE A 8 7.00 7.09 -38.58
N LEU A 9 6.33 8.22 -38.43
CA LEU A 9 5.67 8.62 -37.16
C LEU A 9 4.58 7.62 -36.74
N VAL A 10 3.75 7.17 -37.68
CA VAL A 10 2.73 6.13 -37.42
C VAL A 10 3.39 4.80 -37.05
N LEU A 11 4.50 4.42 -37.70
CA LEU A 11 5.23 3.20 -37.37
C LEU A 11 5.90 3.29 -36.00
N VAL A 12 6.47 4.43 -35.63
CA VAL A 12 7.04 4.70 -34.30
C VAL A 12 5.93 4.71 -33.23
N MET A 13 4.78 5.31 -33.50
CA MET A 13 3.63 5.22 -32.61
C MET A 13 3.15 3.77 -32.43
N LEU A 14 3.09 2.97 -33.50
CA LEU A 14 2.73 1.55 -33.42
C LEU A 14 3.74 0.71 -32.62
N PHE A 15 5.02 1.04 -32.67
CA PHE A 15 6.07 0.35 -31.88
C PHE A 15 6.04 0.72 -30.40
N ILE A 16 5.59 1.93 -30.03
CA ILE A 16 5.46 2.37 -28.65
C ILE A 16 4.28 1.66 -27.95
N THR A 17 3.29 1.17 -28.69
CA THR A 17 2.08 0.53 -28.13
C THR A 17 2.27 -0.91 -27.65
N VAL A 18 3.42 -1.56 -27.89
CA VAL A 18 3.60 -3.03 -27.70
C VAL A 18 3.85 -3.44 -26.23
N THR A 19 4.07 -2.49 -25.29
CA THR A 19 4.39 -2.84 -23.89
C THR A 19 3.57 -2.06 -22.84
N MET A 20 2.43 -1.48 -23.20
CA MET A 20 1.66 -0.63 -22.30
C MET A 20 0.62 -1.44 -21.50
N SER A 21 0.84 -1.57 -20.21
CA SER A 21 -0.18 -2.09 -19.27
C SER A 21 -1.00 -0.91 -18.73
N ALA A 22 -2.26 -0.81 -19.12
CA ALA A 22 -3.20 0.15 -18.54
C ALA A 22 -3.75 -0.41 -17.22
N GLN A 23 -4.00 0.47 -16.25
CA GLN A 23 -4.50 0.10 -14.93
C GLN A 23 -5.77 0.87 -14.63
N VAL A 24 -6.73 0.22 -13.93
CA VAL A 24 -8.03 0.80 -13.67
C VAL A 24 -7.98 1.73 -12.47
N THR A 25 -8.29 3.01 -12.68
CA THR A 25 -8.34 4.06 -11.64
C THR A 25 -9.68 4.76 -11.57
N THR A 26 -10.61 4.43 -12.48
CA THR A 26 -11.89 5.10 -12.67
C THR A 26 -13.05 4.11 -12.70
N ALA A 27 -14.26 4.63 -12.61
CA ALA A 27 -15.51 3.91 -12.84
C ALA A 27 -16.14 4.31 -14.17
N THR A 28 -17.13 3.53 -14.60
CA THR A 28 -17.91 3.78 -15.82
C THR A 28 -19.39 3.73 -15.47
N MET A 29 -20.21 4.52 -16.16
CA MET A 29 -21.68 4.42 -16.10
C MET A 29 -22.20 4.27 -17.52
N SER A 30 -23.04 3.27 -17.74
CA SER A 30 -23.70 3.04 -19.03
C SER A 30 -25.18 2.76 -18.82
N GLY A 31 -25.95 2.77 -19.89
CA GLY A 31 -27.35 2.42 -19.82
C GLY A 31 -28.10 2.69 -21.13
N LYS A 32 -29.42 2.50 -21.06
CA LYS A 32 -30.32 2.74 -22.16
C LYS A 32 -31.44 3.68 -21.71
N VAL A 33 -31.75 4.66 -22.56
CA VAL A 33 -32.91 5.57 -22.39
C VAL A 33 -33.97 5.19 -23.37
N THR A 34 -35.17 4.93 -22.88
CA THR A 34 -36.36 4.57 -23.69
C THR A 34 -37.55 5.47 -23.32
N ALA A 35 -38.54 5.54 -24.19
CA ALA A 35 -39.88 6.01 -23.87
C ALA A 35 -40.88 5.08 -24.58
N GLN A 36 -41.89 4.60 -23.86
CA GLN A 36 -42.89 3.63 -24.41
C GLN A 36 -42.21 2.43 -25.09
N ASP A 37 -41.09 1.93 -24.51
CA ASP A 37 -40.24 0.86 -25.02
C ASP A 37 -39.41 1.18 -26.28
N GLU A 38 -39.56 2.38 -26.87
CA GLU A 38 -38.75 2.84 -28.00
C GLU A 38 -37.46 3.56 -27.52
N PRO A 39 -36.32 3.37 -28.21
CA PRO A 39 -35.07 4.04 -27.86
C PRO A 39 -35.13 5.54 -28.13
N ILE A 40 -34.69 6.37 -27.20
CA ILE A 40 -34.59 7.81 -27.39
C ILE A 40 -33.17 8.17 -27.86
N ILE A 41 -33.09 8.77 -29.04
CA ILE A 41 -31.86 9.24 -29.68
C ILE A 41 -31.57 10.68 -29.26
N GLY A 42 -30.34 11.00 -28.83
CA GLY A 42 -29.93 12.37 -28.49
C GLY A 42 -30.43 12.87 -27.14
N ALA A 43 -30.92 11.99 -26.25
CA ALA A 43 -31.18 12.36 -24.86
C ALA A 43 -29.86 12.77 -24.17
N THR A 44 -29.89 13.86 -23.42
CA THR A 44 -28.75 14.39 -22.71
C THR A 44 -28.67 13.75 -21.33
N ILE A 45 -27.50 13.20 -20.98
CA ILE A 45 -27.17 12.63 -19.68
C ILE A 45 -26.09 13.49 -19.03
N VAL A 46 -26.36 14.02 -17.84
CA VAL A 46 -25.40 14.78 -17.03
C VAL A 46 -25.27 14.12 -15.64
N ALA A 47 -24.11 13.58 -15.35
CA ALA A 47 -23.78 13.06 -14.02
C ALA A 47 -22.88 14.06 -13.27
N VAL A 48 -23.26 14.43 -12.06
CA VAL A 48 -22.53 15.37 -11.20
C VAL A 48 -22.10 14.62 -9.95
N HIS A 49 -20.80 14.59 -9.70
CA HIS A 49 -20.25 14.14 -8.41
C HIS A 49 -20.49 15.25 -7.39
N GLU A 50 -21.48 15.08 -6.51
CA GLU A 50 -21.95 16.14 -5.62
C GLU A 50 -20.85 16.71 -4.70
N PRO A 51 -19.96 15.89 -4.09
CA PRO A 51 -18.92 16.43 -3.19
C PRO A 51 -17.92 17.38 -3.88
N SER A 52 -17.59 17.16 -5.16
CA SER A 52 -16.63 17.99 -5.89
C SER A 52 -17.26 18.87 -6.97
N GLY A 53 -18.56 18.73 -7.22
CA GLY A 53 -19.22 19.42 -8.34
C GLY A 53 -18.72 19.01 -9.73
N THR A 54 -17.92 17.94 -9.84
CA THR A 54 -17.35 17.47 -11.12
C THR A 54 -18.45 16.93 -12.01
N ARG A 55 -18.52 17.43 -13.25
CA ARG A 55 -19.56 17.08 -14.21
C ARG A 55 -19.03 16.11 -15.28
N TYR A 56 -19.90 15.20 -15.69
CA TYR A 56 -19.70 14.25 -16.79
C TYR A 56 -20.93 14.27 -17.66
N GLY A 57 -20.77 14.50 -18.96
CA GLY A 57 -21.87 14.61 -19.91
C GLY A 57 -21.68 13.67 -21.09
N THR A 58 -22.80 13.17 -21.64
CA THR A 58 -22.90 12.43 -22.90
C THR A 58 -24.31 12.50 -23.45
N VAL A 59 -24.48 12.01 -24.67
CA VAL A 59 -25.79 11.87 -25.31
C VAL A 59 -26.04 10.42 -25.71
N THR A 60 -27.33 10.02 -25.86
CA THR A 60 -27.70 8.69 -26.32
C THR A 60 -27.48 8.53 -27.82
N ASN A 61 -27.04 7.33 -28.21
CA ASN A 61 -26.89 6.92 -29.61
C ASN A 61 -28.23 6.51 -30.27
N VAL A 62 -28.18 6.03 -31.52
CA VAL A 62 -29.36 5.60 -32.29
C VAL A 62 -30.14 4.43 -31.64
N SER A 63 -29.49 3.65 -30.78
CA SER A 63 -30.12 2.56 -30.01
C SER A 63 -30.57 3.00 -28.61
N GLY A 64 -30.52 4.33 -28.31
CA GLY A 64 -30.87 4.89 -27.01
C GLY A 64 -29.81 4.61 -25.93
N GLN A 65 -28.64 4.08 -26.28
CA GLN A 65 -27.58 3.73 -25.33
C GLN A 65 -26.66 4.93 -25.06
N PHE A 66 -26.16 5.01 -23.83
CA PHE A 66 -25.14 5.99 -23.41
C PHE A 66 -24.00 5.32 -22.65
N ASN A 67 -22.85 5.97 -22.65
CA ASN A 67 -21.67 5.54 -21.90
C ASN A 67 -20.90 6.76 -21.38
N LEU A 68 -20.70 6.82 -20.05
CA LEU A 68 -19.88 7.80 -19.35
C LEU A 68 -18.63 7.10 -18.81
N GLN A 69 -17.49 7.36 -19.41
CA GLN A 69 -16.19 6.79 -19.02
C GLN A 69 -15.34 7.79 -18.21
N GLY A 70 -14.32 7.28 -17.54
CA GLY A 70 -13.38 8.10 -16.78
C GLY A 70 -14.03 8.83 -15.61
N MET A 71 -15.06 8.23 -15.01
CA MET A 71 -15.75 8.80 -13.85
C MET A 71 -14.96 8.50 -12.58
N ARG A 72 -14.97 9.45 -11.66
CA ARG A 72 -14.38 9.31 -10.34
C ARG A 72 -15.12 8.23 -9.55
N THR A 73 -14.41 7.44 -8.78
CA THR A 73 -14.98 6.47 -7.84
C THR A 73 -15.67 7.17 -6.67
N GLY A 74 -16.48 6.43 -5.92
CA GLY A 74 -17.23 6.98 -4.78
C GLY A 74 -18.50 7.71 -5.23
N GLY A 75 -18.86 8.76 -4.50
CA GLY A 75 -20.09 9.53 -4.72
C GLY A 75 -20.43 10.37 -3.48
N PRO A 76 -21.69 10.78 -3.30
CA PRO A 76 -22.85 10.50 -4.16
C PRO A 76 -22.84 11.26 -5.49
N TYR A 77 -23.41 10.63 -6.51
CA TYR A 77 -23.69 11.26 -7.80
C TYR A 77 -25.17 11.62 -7.92
N LYS A 78 -25.43 12.79 -8.55
CA LYS A 78 -26.71 13.18 -9.10
C LYS A 78 -26.65 13.00 -10.61
N VAL A 79 -27.56 12.20 -11.20
CA VAL A 79 -27.64 11.97 -12.65
C VAL A 79 -28.94 12.53 -13.16
N GLU A 80 -28.84 13.46 -14.10
CA GLU A 80 -30.00 14.08 -14.80
C GLU A 80 -30.05 13.56 -16.23
N ILE A 81 -31.24 13.12 -16.66
CA ILE A 81 -31.50 12.64 -18.01
C ILE A 81 -32.64 13.45 -18.56
N SER A 82 -32.40 14.20 -19.65
CA SER A 82 -33.35 15.11 -20.25
C SER A 82 -33.47 14.92 -21.75
N TYR A 83 -34.67 15.09 -22.26
CA TYR A 83 -35.00 15.09 -23.69
C TYR A 83 -36.17 16.01 -23.98
N VAL A 84 -36.18 16.66 -25.15
CA VAL A 84 -37.24 17.61 -25.53
C VAL A 84 -38.57 16.91 -25.61
N GLY A 85 -39.61 17.43 -24.91
CA GLY A 85 -40.95 16.86 -24.87
C GLY A 85 -41.16 15.80 -23.78
N TYR A 86 -40.14 15.52 -22.96
CA TYR A 86 -40.19 14.52 -21.86
C TYR A 86 -39.85 15.14 -20.50
N GLN A 87 -40.38 14.53 -19.45
CA GLN A 87 -40.05 14.92 -18.08
C GLN A 87 -38.59 14.55 -17.77
N THR A 88 -37.84 15.45 -17.14
CA THR A 88 -36.46 15.18 -16.70
C THR A 88 -36.46 14.15 -15.60
N ALA A 89 -35.72 13.07 -15.78
CA ALA A 89 -35.49 12.05 -14.75
C ALA A 89 -34.21 12.35 -13.96
N ILE A 90 -34.33 12.36 -12.63
CA ILE A 90 -33.21 12.64 -11.71
C ILE A 90 -33.00 11.46 -10.78
N TYR A 91 -31.78 10.96 -10.77
CA TYR A 91 -31.30 9.90 -9.88
C TYR A 91 -30.28 10.46 -8.92
N LYS A 92 -30.49 10.27 -7.60
CA LYS A 92 -29.62 10.78 -6.54
C LYS A 92 -29.04 9.63 -5.71
N GLY A 93 -27.90 9.86 -5.06
CA GLY A 93 -27.28 8.90 -4.13
C GLY A 93 -26.57 7.73 -4.81
N ILE A 94 -26.20 7.87 -6.09
CA ILE A 94 -25.45 6.83 -6.81
C ILE A 94 -23.99 6.86 -6.37
N ASN A 95 -23.48 5.71 -5.93
CA ASN A 95 -22.05 5.50 -5.64
C ASN A 95 -21.44 4.58 -6.69
N LEU A 96 -20.28 4.97 -7.22
CA LEU A 96 -19.57 4.23 -8.26
C LEU A 96 -18.39 3.45 -7.66
N SER A 97 -18.31 2.17 -7.99
CA SER A 97 -17.23 1.30 -7.54
C SER A 97 -16.07 1.28 -8.54
N LEU A 98 -14.85 1.17 -8.03
CA LEU A 98 -13.63 1.11 -8.82
C LEU A 98 -13.65 -0.08 -9.79
N GLY A 99 -13.42 0.21 -11.07
CA GLY A 99 -13.33 -0.81 -12.11
C GLY A 99 -14.68 -1.45 -12.50
N GLU A 100 -15.79 -0.98 -11.95
CA GLU A 100 -17.12 -1.47 -12.29
C GLU A 100 -17.83 -0.54 -13.27
N ASN A 101 -18.69 -1.13 -14.08
CA ASN A 101 -19.65 -0.41 -14.91
C ASN A 101 -21.00 -0.34 -14.18
N TYR A 102 -21.45 0.85 -13.84
CA TYR A 102 -22.78 1.06 -13.26
C TYR A 102 -23.82 1.15 -14.39
N VAL A 103 -24.76 0.21 -14.43
CA VAL A 103 -25.81 0.19 -15.46
C VAL A 103 -27.05 0.94 -14.98
N LEU A 104 -27.46 2.00 -15.69
CA LEU A 104 -28.61 2.84 -15.40
C LEU A 104 -29.55 2.87 -16.62
N ASN A 105 -30.56 2.01 -16.61
CA ASN A 105 -31.60 2.00 -17.64
C ASN A 105 -32.76 2.88 -17.19
N VAL A 106 -33.26 3.75 -18.10
CA VAL A 106 -34.24 4.78 -17.79
C VAL A 106 -35.34 4.79 -18.83
N SER A 107 -36.61 4.82 -18.39
CA SER A 107 -37.78 5.09 -19.23
C SER A 107 -38.30 6.48 -18.92
N LEU A 108 -38.24 7.38 -19.91
CA LEU A 108 -38.78 8.75 -19.81
C LEU A 108 -40.27 8.77 -20.02
N LYS A 109 -40.96 9.65 -19.32
CA LYS A 109 -42.41 9.92 -19.49
C LYS A 109 -42.60 11.19 -20.28
N GLU A 110 -43.60 11.22 -21.16
CA GLU A 110 -43.95 12.43 -21.87
C GLU A 110 -44.40 13.55 -20.94
N SER A 111 -44.01 14.77 -21.24
CA SER A 111 -44.38 15.95 -20.46
C SER A 111 -45.82 16.33 -20.80
N SER A 112 -46.77 15.94 -19.96
CA SER A 112 -48.14 16.50 -19.98
C SER A 112 -48.22 17.64 -19.00
N GLU A 113 -48.12 18.87 -19.43
CA GLU A 113 -48.40 20.19 -18.83
C GLU A 113 -48.10 20.47 -17.33
N LEU A 114 -47.63 19.54 -16.53
CA LEU A 114 -47.24 19.75 -15.15
C LEU A 114 -45.76 19.40 -14.95
N LEU A 115 -45.00 20.39 -14.56
CA LEU A 115 -43.56 20.35 -14.26
C LEU A 115 -43.27 19.55 -12.96
N ASP A 116 -43.61 18.29 -12.92
CA ASP A 116 -43.18 17.42 -11.81
C ASP A 116 -41.92 16.64 -12.18
N GLU A 117 -40.85 16.97 -11.47
CA GLU A 117 -39.56 16.31 -11.56
C GLU A 117 -39.65 14.91 -10.91
N ILE A 118 -39.29 13.86 -11.65
CA ILE A 118 -39.24 12.51 -11.06
C ILE A 118 -37.90 12.30 -10.36
N VAL A 119 -37.91 12.33 -9.02
CA VAL A 119 -36.74 12.03 -8.22
C VAL A 119 -36.77 10.57 -7.77
N VAL A 120 -35.78 9.80 -8.19
CA VAL A 120 -35.57 8.42 -7.74
C VAL A 120 -34.32 8.34 -6.91
N THR A 121 -34.45 7.85 -5.66
CA THR A 121 -33.30 7.60 -4.80
C THR A 121 -32.74 6.21 -5.11
N ALA A 122 -31.46 6.11 -5.46
CA ALA A 122 -30.80 4.83 -5.71
C ALA A 122 -30.74 3.98 -4.43
N SER A 123 -31.04 2.69 -4.55
CA SER A 123 -30.90 1.74 -3.44
C SER A 123 -29.41 1.53 -3.13
N LYS A 124 -29.05 1.60 -1.85
CA LYS A 124 -27.67 1.52 -1.33
C LYS A 124 -27.00 0.14 -1.52
N ASN A 125 -27.72 -0.90 -1.97
CA ASN A 125 -27.20 -2.27 -2.07
C ASN A 125 -26.57 -2.56 -3.44
N SER A 126 -25.32 -2.12 -3.65
CA SER A 126 -24.54 -2.44 -4.85
C SER A 126 -23.95 -3.87 -4.87
N ASN A 127 -23.97 -4.59 -3.75
CA ASN A 127 -23.26 -5.88 -3.61
C ASN A 127 -23.99 -7.09 -4.27
N MET A 128 -25.21 -6.93 -4.75
CA MET A 128 -26.03 -8.02 -5.33
C MET A 128 -26.50 -7.73 -6.77
N LYS A 129 -25.71 -7.04 -7.58
CA LYS A 129 -26.05 -6.80 -8.99
C LYS A 129 -25.57 -7.95 -9.86
N SER A 130 -26.46 -8.43 -10.75
CA SER A 130 -26.19 -9.51 -11.71
C SER A 130 -25.25 -9.12 -12.87
N ASP A 131 -24.89 -7.86 -12.99
CA ASP A 131 -24.17 -7.29 -14.15
C ASP A 131 -22.65 -7.20 -13.93
N ARG A 132 -22.12 -7.87 -12.91
CA ARG A 132 -20.68 -7.90 -12.64
C ARG A 132 -19.95 -8.83 -13.59
N ALA A 133 -18.99 -8.31 -14.33
CA ALA A 133 -18.08 -9.11 -15.14
C ALA A 133 -16.88 -9.55 -14.29
N GLY A 134 -16.89 -10.81 -13.83
CA GLY A 134 -15.78 -11.41 -13.07
C GLY A 134 -15.91 -11.32 -11.55
N ALA A 135 -14.97 -11.97 -10.85
CA ALA A 135 -14.91 -12.01 -9.38
C ALA A 135 -14.14 -10.79 -8.86
N ILE A 136 -14.85 -9.67 -8.65
CA ILE A 136 -14.30 -8.44 -8.09
C ILE A 136 -14.88 -8.20 -6.70
N THR A 137 -14.04 -7.92 -5.71
CA THR A 137 -14.44 -7.48 -4.38
C THR A 137 -14.04 -6.01 -4.23
N ASN A 138 -15.02 -5.13 -4.10
CA ASN A 138 -14.82 -3.71 -3.83
C ASN A 138 -15.02 -3.43 -2.35
N ILE A 139 -14.06 -2.76 -1.73
CA ILE A 139 -14.04 -2.38 -0.34
C ILE A 139 -13.94 -0.86 -0.28
N GLY A 140 -15.04 -0.21 0.11
CA GLY A 140 -15.12 1.25 0.21
C GLY A 140 -14.70 1.79 1.58
N GLU A 141 -14.64 3.11 1.69
CA GLU A 141 -14.23 3.82 2.91
C GLU A 141 -15.04 3.42 4.14
N GLU A 142 -16.38 3.35 4.06
CA GLU A 142 -17.24 2.94 5.17
C GLU A 142 -16.89 1.54 5.69
N GLN A 143 -16.63 0.61 4.77
CA GLN A 143 -16.24 -0.77 5.14
C GLN A 143 -14.85 -0.80 5.77
N MET A 144 -13.89 -0.05 5.22
CA MET A 144 -12.54 0.05 5.79
C MET A 144 -12.55 0.63 7.20
N ALA A 145 -13.42 1.62 7.46
CA ALA A 145 -13.57 2.24 8.78
C ALA A 145 -14.16 1.31 9.84
N MET A 146 -15.01 0.34 9.42
CA MET A 146 -15.67 -0.61 10.34
C MET A 146 -14.78 -1.79 10.73
N ILE A 147 -13.69 -2.04 10.01
CA ILE A 147 -12.84 -3.21 10.25
C ILE A 147 -11.85 -2.92 11.37
N PRO A 148 -11.87 -3.68 12.46
CA PRO A 148 -10.83 -3.59 13.47
C PRO A 148 -9.52 -4.15 12.91
N THR A 149 -8.56 -3.28 12.65
CA THR A 149 -7.24 -3.65 12.15
C THR A 149 -6.19 -3.37 13.21
N VAL A 150 -5.31 -4.34 13.48
CA VAL A 150 -4.19 -4.17 14.41
C VAL A 150 -3.02 -3.48 13.70
N GLY A 151 -2.76 -3.86 12.44
CA GLY A 151 -1.63 -3.36 11.66
C GLY A 151 -1.91 -2.10 10.85
N ARG A 152 -3.20 -1.76 10.61
CA ARG A 152 -3.65 -0.68 9.72
C ARG A 152 -2.95 -0.70 8.35
N SER A 153 -2.81 -1.89 7.80
CA SER A 153 -2.21 -2.11 6.48
C SER A 153 -3.27 -2.46 5.43
N MET A 154 -2.94 -2.25 4.15
CA MET A 154 -3.80 -2.73 3.06
C MET A 154 -4.05 -4.24 3.15
N ASN A 155 -3.04 -5.01 3.59
CA ASN A 155 -3.18 -6.46 3.74
C ASN A 155 -4.27 -6.85 4.75
N ASP A 156 -4.48 -6.04 5.80
CA ASP A 156 -5.55 -6.28 6.77
C ASP A 156 -6.95 -6.12 6.15
N ILE A 157 -7.12 -5.13 5.27
CA ILE A 157 -8.38 -4.85 4.58
C ILE A 157 -8.66 -5.93 3.51
N MET A 158 -7.65 -6.39 2.82
CA MET A 158 -7.79 -7.41 1.78
C MET A 158 -8.30 -8.77 2.30
N ARG A 159 -8.23 -9.00 3.63
CA ARG A 159 -8.85 -10.19 4.28
C ARG A 159 -10.36 -10.32 4.05
N LEU A 160 -11.05 -9.23 3.68
CA LEU A 160 -12.46 -9.26 3.30
C LEU A 160 -12.71 -9.91 1.94
N THR A 161 -11.66 -10.16 1.17
CA THR A 161 -11.77 -10.82 -0.14
C THR A 161 -11.93 -12.33 0.07
N PRO A 162 -13.04 -12.95 -0.36
CA PRO A 162 -13.30 -14.37 -0.11
C PRO A 162 -12.25 -15.33 -0.70
N GLN A 163 -11.63 -14.94 -1.83
CA GLN A 163 -10.61 -15.73 -2.53
C GLN A 163 -9.18 -15.37 -2.13
N GLY A 164 -9.00 -14.64 -1.03
CA GLY A 164 -7.71 -14.16 -0.56
C GLY A 164 -7.25 -14.81 0.73
N ALA A 165 -5.94 -14.89 0.89
CA ALA A 165 -5.30 -15.38 2.11
C ALA A 165 -4.13 -14.49 2.52
N ASN A 166 -4.05 -14.13 3.80
CA ASN A 166 -2.89 -13.46 4.36
C ASN A 166 -1.82 -14.49 4.71
N THR A 167 -0.62 -14.32 4.18
CA THR A 167 0.50 -15.27 4.33
C THR A 167 1.59 -14.77 5.29
N GLY A 168 1.35 -13.72 6.07
CA GLY A 168 2.38 -13.08 6.92
C GLY A 168 3.31 -12.14 6.15
N ASN A 169 3.78 -12.51 4.96
CA ASN A 169 4.59 -11.65 4.09
C ASN A 169 3.77 -10.87 3.05
N GLY A 170 2.47 -11.12 2.97
CA GLY A 170 1.60 -10.43 2.03
C GLY A 170 0.30 -11.16 1.79
N PHE A 171 -0.51 -10.61 0.89
CA PHE A 171 -1.83 -11.12 0.57
C PHE A 171 -1.80 -11.89 -0.75
N ALA A 172 -2.13 -13.18 -0.68
CA ALA A 172 -2.27 -14.06 -1.83
C ALA A 172 -3.72 -14.07 -2.33
N VAL A 173 -3.92 -14.04 -3.64
CA VAL A 173 -5.24 -13.99 -4.27
C VAL A 173 -5.39 -15.16 -5.24
N GLY A 174 -6.60 -15.76 -5.30
CA GLY A 174 -6.93 -16.79 -6.28
C GLY A 174 -6.13 -18.10 -6.17
N GLY A 175 -5.62 -18.43 -4.98
CA GLY A 175 -4.78 -19.61 -4.75
C GLY A 175 -3.32 -19.48 -5.22
N GLY A 176 -2.94 -18.29 -5.72
CA GLY A 176 -1.56 -18.00 -6.12
C GLY A 176 -0.63 -17.68 -4.95
N ASN A 177 0.63 -17.41 -5.25
CA ASN A 177 1.57 -16.87 -4.27
C ASN A 177 1.34 -15.36 -4.13
N TYR A 178 1.54 -14.79 -2.92
CA TYR A 178 1.40 -13.34 -2.67
C TYR A 178 2.28 -12.47 -3.60
N ARG A 179 3.42 -12.97 -4.07
CA ARG A 179 4.32 -12.28 -5.02
C ARG A 179 3.76 -12.21 -6.45
N GLN A 180 2.75 -13.01 -6.76
CA GLN A 180 2.14 -13.08 -8.09
C GLN A 180 0.97 -12.13 -8.26
N SER A 181 0.53 -11.48 -7.16
CA SER A 181 -0.51 -10.46 -7.19
C SER A 181 0.09 -9.09 -7.52
N SER A 182 -0.53 -8.37 -8.44
CA SER A 182 -0.18 -6.97 -8.73
C SER A 182 -0.91 -6.04 -7.78
N VAL A 183 -0.20 -5.06 -7.23
CA VAL A 183 -0.78 -4.01 -6.39
C VAL A 183 -0.50 -2.66 -7.01
N THR A 184 -1.56 -1.87 -7.17
CA THR A 184 -1.47 -0.51 -7.70
C THR A 184 -2.24 0.48 -6.85
N VAL A 185 -1.75 1.71 -6.78
CA VAL A 185 -2.46 2.84 -6.14
C VAL A 185 -2.48 4.00 -7.12
N ASP A 186 -3.68 4.45 -7.50
CA ASP A 186 -3.92 5.45 -8.56
C ASP A 186 -3.09 5.14 -9.83
N GLY A 187 -3.03 3.87 -10.20
CA GLY A 187 -2.30 3.39 -11.36
C GLY A 187 -0.77 3.34 -11.23
N ALA A 188 -0.18 3.74 -10.12
CA ALA A 188 1.24 3.52 -9.87
C ALA A 188 1.50 2.13 -9.29
N ALA A 189 2.59 1.48 -9.69
CA ALA A 189 3.00 0.19 -9.14
C ALA A 189 3.39 0.34 -7.65
N PHE A 190 2.72 -0.46 -6.81
CA PHE A 190 2.96 -0.58 -5.37
C PHE A 190 3.32 -2.01 -4.98
N SER A 191 3.70 -2.84 -5.93
CA SER A 191 4.30 -4.14 -5.65
C SER A 191 5.76 -4.00 -5.28
N ASN A 192 6.25 -4.84 -4.37
CA ASN A 192 7.67 -4.90 -4.03
C ASN A 192 8.47 -5.43 -5.24
N SER A 193 9.37 -4.58 -5.76
CA SER A 193 10.16 -4.89 -6.96
C SER A 193 11.26 -5.93 -6.73
N PHE A 194 11.64 -6.21 -5.48
CA PHE A 194 12.74 -7.13 -5.17
C PHE A 194 12.30 -8.59 -5.07
N GLY A 195 10.99 -8.85 -4.98
CA GLY A 195 10.45 -10.20 -4.89
C GLY A 195 10.81 -10.98 -3.62
N ILE A 196 11.32 -10.30 -2.60
CA ILE A 196 11.68 -10.84 -1.27
C ILE A 196 10.98 -10.05 -0.18
N GLY A 197 10.71 -10.67 0.98
CA GLY A 197 10.00 -10.00 2.07
C GLY A 197 8.52 -9.78 1.77
N SER A 198 7.98 -8.63 2.16
CA SER A 198 6.58 -8.27 1.92
C SER A 198 6.28 -8.06 0.43
N ASN A 199 5.03 -8.32 0.01
CA ASN A 199 4.56 -8.01 -1.34
C ASN A 199 4.40 -6.50 -1.60
N LEU A 200 4.33 -5.69 -0.55
CA LEU A 200 4.24 -4.23 -0.63
C LEU A 200 5.58 -3.60 -0.23
N PRO A 201 6.00 -2.49 -0.85
CA PRO A 201 7.17 -1.73 -0.43
C PRO A 201 6.96 -1.07 0.93
N GLY A 202 7.97 -0.34 1.42
CA GLY A 202 7.86 0.38 2.69
C GLY A 202 7.60 -0.54 3.89
N GLY A 203 8.20 -1.74 3.91
CA GLY A 203 8.00 -2.71 4.99
C GLY A 203 6.59 -3.32 5.03
N GLY A 204 5.85 -3.29 3.91
CA GLY A 204 4.50 -3.86 3.80
C GLY A 204 3.36 -2.87 4.04
N SER A 205 3.64 -1.61 4.30
CA SER A 205 2.62 -0.57 4.52
C SER A 205 3.03 0.78 3.90
N PRO A 206 3.03 0.89 2.55
CA PRO A 206 3.54 2.07 1.85
C PRO A 206 2.61 3.29 1.89
N ILE A 207 1.37 3.13 2.32
CA ILE A 207 0.36 4.18 2.37
C ILE A 207 -0.55 3.99 3.59
N SER A 208 -1.05 5.08 4.17
CA SER A 208 -2.04 5.03 5.26
C SER A 208 -3.39 4.55 4.75
N LEU A 209 -4.11 3.75 5.52
CA LEU A 209 -5.50 3.38 5.21
C LEU A 209 -6.44 4.58 5.16
N ASP A 210 -6.20 5.60 5.98
CA ASP A 210 -7.00 6.84 5.98
C ASP A 210 -6.85 7.65 4.69
N ALA A 211 -5.79 7.39 3.93
CA ALA A 211 -5.57 8.00 2.61
C ALA A 211 -6.32 7.30 1.46
N LEU A 212 -6.89 6.12 1.69
CA LEU A 212 -7.56 5.33 0.66
C LEU A 212 -9.07 5.59 0.64
N GLU A 213 -9.62 5.69 -0.57
CA GLU A 213 -11.06 5.81 -0.82
C GLU A 213 -11.70 4.45 -1.09
N GLN A 214 -11.08 3.66 -1.98
CA GLN A 214 -11.53 2.31 -2.34
C GLN A 214 -10.36 1.38 -2.63
N ILE A 215 -10.58 0.09 -2.36
CA ILE A 215 -9.72 -1.02 -2.79
C ILE A 215 -10.58 -2.00 -3.57
N ALA A 216 -10.15 -2.34 -4.79
CA ALA A 216 -10.76 -3.38 -5.62
C ALA A 216 -9.79 -4.56 -5.74
N VAL A 217 -10.24 -5.74 -5.35
CA VAL A 217 -9.50 -7.00 -5.52
C VAL A 217 -10.16 -7.83 -6.61
N SER A 218 -9.46 -8.06 -7.70
CA SER A 218 -9.94 -8.80 -8.87
C SER A 218 -9.16 -10.09 -9.04
N VAL A 219 -9.85 -11.23 -9.03
CA VAL A 219 -9.22 -12.55 -9.18
C VAL A 219 -9.10 -12.95 -10.64
N THR A 220 -10.16 -12.73 -11.41
CA THR A 220 -10.23 -13.06 -12.84
C THR A 220 -10.87 -11.89 -13.60
N PRO A 221 -10.12 -10.79 -13.80
CA PRO A 221 -10.69 -9.66 -14.53
C PRO A 221 -10.89 -10.01 -16.01
N PHE A 222 -12.05 -9.69 -16.55
CA PHE A 222 -12.31 -9.73 -17.99
C PHE A 222 -11.96 -8.41 -18.70
N ASP A 223 -11.27 -7.52 -18.01
CA ASP A 223 -10.84 -6.23 -18.52
C ASP A 223 -9.42 -6.33 -19.10
N VAL A 224 -9.30 -6.10 -20.40
CA VAL A 224 -8.01 -6.16 -21.13
C VAL A 224 -6.96 -5.17 -20.62
N ARG A 225 -7.39 -4.14 -19.89
CA ARG A 225 -6.51 -3.16 -19.26
C ARG A 225 -5.76 -3.73 -18.07
N GLN A 226 -6.25 -4.79 -17.43
CA GLN A 226 -5.63 -5.40 -16.29
C GLN A 226 -4.68 -6.53 -16.72
N SER A 227 -3.39 -6.34 -16.48
CA SER A 227 -2.34 -7.28 -16.86
C SER A 227 -1.18 -7.29 -15.86
N GLY A 228 -0.18 -8.15 -16.06
CA GLY A 228 1.04 -8.18 -15.26
C GLY A 228 0.93 -8.96 -13.95
N PHE A 229 -0.03 -9.87 -13.81
CA PHE A 229 -0.20 -10.74 -12.64
C PHE A 229 -0.66 -12.16 -13.03
N ILE A 230 -0.48 -13.10 -12.12
CA ILE A 230 -0.92 -14.50 -12.28
C ILE A 230 -2.00 -14.84 -11.23
N GLY A 231 -1.91 -14.27 -10.03
CA GLY A 231 -2.87 -14.50 -8.93
C GLY A 231 -4.08 -13.59 -9.03
N GLY A 232 -3.91 -12.32 -8.77
CA GLY A 232 -4.97 -11.32 -8.81
C GLY A 232 -4.44 -9.89 -8.90
N ALA A 233 -5.32 -8.96 -9.29
CA ALA A 233 -5.04 -7.54 -9.30
C ALA A 233 -5.68 -6.85 -8.09
N ILE A 234 -4.90 -6.07 -7.37
CA ILE A 234 -5.32 -5.24 -6.25
C ILE A 234 -5.12 -3.80 -6.67
N ASN A 235 -6.22 -3.12 -6.95
CA ASN A 235 -6.22 -1.73 -7.35
C ASN A 235 -6.79 -0.88 -6.23
N ALA A 236 -6.10 0.16 -5.82
CA ALA A 236 -6.58 1.11 -4.84
C ALA A 236 -6.61 2.52 -5.44
N VAL A 237 -7.52 3.34 -4.95
CA VAL A 237 -7.58 4.76 -5.26
C VAL A 237 -7.53 5.56 -3.96
N THR A 238 -6.84 6.70 -4.03
CA THR A 238 -6.69 7.59 -2.87
C THR A 238 -7.83 8.59 -2.79
N LYS A 239 -8.12 9.03 -1.57
CA LYS A 239 -9.03 10.15 -1.29
C LYS A 239 -8.57 11.42 -1.99
N SER A 240 -9.49 12.30 -2.23
CA SER A 240 -9.27 13.57 -2.87
C SER A 240 -10.12 14.65 -2.19
N GLY A 241 -9.74 15.92 -2.34
CA GLY A 241 -10.50 17.03 -1.80
C GLY A 241 -11.91 17.16 -2.37
N THR A 242 -12.78 17.79 -1.61
CA THR A 242 -14.18 18.11 -1.94
C THR A 242 -14.40 19.62 -1.85
N ASN A 243 -15.61 20.10 -2.20
CA ASN A 243 -15.95 21.53 -2.07
C ASN A 243 -15.97 22.03 -0.61
N ASP A 244 -16.20 21.13 0.32
CA ASP A 244 -16.15 21.40 1.75
C ASP A 244 -14.82 20.92 2.31
N PHE A 245 -14.26 21.69 3.24
CA PHE A 245 -13.07 21.28 3.96
C PHE A 245 -13.41 20.19 4.97
N TYR A 246 -12.58 19.18 5.04
CA TYR A 246 -12.66 18.15 6.05
C TYR A 246 -11.28 17.80 6.58
N ALA A 247 -11.23 17.40 7.84
CA ALA A 247 -10.02 16.97 8.51
C ALA A 247 -10.31 15.77 9.40
N THR A 248 -9.36 14.86 9.47
CA THR A 248 -9.36 13.74 10.42
C THR A 248 -8.07 13.77 11.23
N ALA A 249 -8.16 13.39 12.50
CA ALA A 249 -7.00 13.14 13.34
C ALA A 249 -7.29 11.92 14.20
N TYR A 250 -6.31 11.02 14.30
CA TYR A 250 -6.47 9.78 15.05
C TYR A 250 -5.17 9.36 15.72
N THR A 251 -5.31 8.61 16.79
CA THR A 251 -4.19 7.94 17.45
C THR A 251 -4.58 6.51 17.83
N TYR A 252 -3.64 5.60 17.68
CA TYR A 252 -3.75 4.23 18.17
C TYR A 252 -2.58 3.97 19.09
N LEU A 253 -2.89 3.55 20.32
CA LEU A 253 -1.91 3.32 21.35
C LEU A 253 -2.02 1.86 21.80
N ASN A 254 -0.91 1.15 21.70
CA ASN A 254 -0.75 -0.19 22.25
C ASN A 254 0.58 -0.28 22.98
N ASN A 255 0.60 -0.92 24.15
CA ASN A 255 1.82 -1.19 24.89
C ASN A 255 1.65 -2.47 25.72
N GLU A 256 2.75 -2.92 26.33
CA GLU A 256 2.78 -4.13 27.15
C GLU A 256 1.75 -4.13 28.29
N ASN A 257 1.33 -2.97 28.79
CA ASN A 257 0.35 -2.87 29.88
C ASN A 257 -1.09 -3.08 29.43
N LEU A 258 -1.37 -2.92 28.12
CA LEU A 258 -2.66 -3.17 27.51
C LEU A 258 -2.82 -4.64 27.06
N ASN A 259 -1.75 -5.40 27.07
CA ASN A 259 -1.77 -6.83 26.74
C ASN A 259 -2.08 -7.65 28.02
N GLY A 260 -2.87 -8.70 27.89
CA GLY A 260 -3.09 -9.64 28.99
C GLY A 260 -1.80 -10.35 29.39
N ASP A 261 -1.65 -10.64 30.67
CA ASP A 261 -0.52 -11.36 31.26
C ASP A 261 -0.88 -12.76 31.76
N LYS A 262 -2.12 -13.21 31.53
CA LYS A 262 -2.58 -14.52 31.99
C LYS A 262 -3.30 -15.29 30.90
N VAL A 263 -3.03 -16.60 30.82
CA VAL A 263 -3.75 -17.56 29.99
C VAL A 263 -4.11 -18.74 30.88
N GLY A 264 -5.35 -18.78 31.37
CA GLY A 264 -5.74 -19.69 32.44
C GLY A 264 -4.94 -19.38 33.72
N ASP A 265 -4.27 -20.39 34.27
CA ASP A 265 -3.43 -20.26 35.46
C ASP A 265 -1.97 -19.88 35.15
N LEU A 266 -1.61 -19.76 33.87
CA LEU A 266 -0.25 -19.41 33.44
C LEU A 266 -0.09 -17.87 33.42
N GLU A 267 0.89 -17.37 34.16
CA GLU A 267 1.34 -15.97 34.06
C GLU A 267 2.38 -15.83 32.96
N LEU A 268 2.17 -14.86 32.05
CA LEU A 268 3.09 -14.53 30.97
C LEU A 268 4.00 -13.37 31.39
N ILE A 269 5.27 -13.48 31.03
CA ILE A 269 6.22 -12.37 31.23
C ILE A 269 5.87 -11.27 30.21
N ARG A 270 5.59 -10.07 30.73
CA ARG A 270 5.37 -8.89 29.89
C ARG A 270 6.69 -8.39 29.33
N GLU A 271 6.87 -8.52 28.03
CA GLU A 271 8.01 -7.96 27.34
C GLU A 271 7.69 -6.53 26.88
N LYS A 272 8.71 -5.67 26.80
CA LYS A 272 8.55 -4.32 26.27
C LYS A 272 7.97 -4.36 24.87
N SER A 273 6.80 -3.77 24.71
CA SER A 273 6.08 -3.66 23.43
C SER A 273 5.33 -2.34 23.43
N GLN A 274 5.65 -1.49 22.48
CA GLN A 274 4.97 -0.21 22.29
C GLN A 274 4.74 -0.01 20.81
N LYS A 275 3.50 0.33 20.46
CA LYS A 275 3.12 0.75 19.12
C LYS A 275 2.20 1.95 19.24
N TYR A 276 2.72 3.14 19.02
CA TYR A 276 1.96 4.39 19.03
C TYR A 276 1.91 4.93 17.61
N LEU A 277 0.71 5.07 17.10
CA LEU A 277 0.44 5.56 15.76
C LEU A 277 -0.35 6.86 15.85
N TYR A 278 0.12 7.88 15.15
CA TYR A 278 -0.49 9.19 15.04
C TYR A 278 -0.73 9.49 13.57
N GLY A 279 -1.94 9.86 13.23
CA GLY A 279 -2.29 10.19 11.86
C GLY A 279 -3.20 11.38 11.77
N ALA A 280 -3.10 12.10 10.66
CA ALA A 280 -3.98 13.20 10.33
C ALA A 280 -4.17 13.30 8.81
N SER A 281 -5.36 13.74 8.40
CA SER A 281 -5.62 14.09 7.01
C SER A 281 -6.39 15.41 6.93
N PHE A 282 -6.20 16.10 5.80
CA PHE A 282 -6.88 17.35 5.52
C PHE A 282 -7.14 17.48 4.03
N GLY A 283 -8.36 17.79 3.65
CA GLY A 283 -8.77 17.96 2.27
C GLY A 283 -9.79 19.06 2.07
N GLY A 284 -9.88 19.57 0.84
CA GLY A 284 -10.83 20.61 0.50
C GLY A 284 -10.59 21.23 -0.86
N ALA A 285 -11.31 22.31 -1.16
CA ALA A 285 -11.16 23.05 -2.39
C ALA A 285 -10.22 24.26 -2.22
N ILE A 286 -9.21 24.35 -3.07
CA ILE A 286 -8.46 25.62 -3.30
C ILE A 286 -9.35 26.55 -4.11
N ILE A 287 -10.03 26.00 -5.14
CA ILE A 287 -11.04 26.70 -5.94
C ILE A 287 -12.24 25.77 -6.05
N LYS A 288 -13.41 26.19 -5.55
CA LYS A 288 -14.63 25.38 -5.57
C LYS A 288 -14.95 24.88 -6.98
N ASN A 289 -15.38 23.63 -7.10
CA ASN A 289 -15.69 22.89 -8.33
C ASN A 289 -14.52 22.74 -9.31
N LYS A 290 -13.32 23.27 -8.99
CA LYS A 290 -12.23 23.37 -9.97
C LYS A 290 -10.91 22.78 -9.50
N LEU A 291 -10.41 23.16 -8.33
CA LEU A 291 -9.10 22.74 -7.85
C LEU A 291 -9.18 22.29 -6.40
N PHE A 292 -8.79 21.05 -6.16
CA PHE A 292 -8.88 20.40 -4.88
C PHE A 292 -7.53 19.87 -4.43
N PHE A 293 -7.37 19.75 -3.13
CA PHE A 293 -6.21 19.11 -2.54
C PHE A 293 -6.62 18.12 -1.45
N PHE A 294 -5.77 17.15 -1.22
CA PHE A 294 -5.83 16.24 -0.07
C PHE A 294 -4.43 15.94 0.40
N VAL A 295 -4.19 15.98 1.70
CA VAL A 295 -2.93 15.60 2.34
C VAL A 295 -3.20 14.65 3.49
N ASN A 296 -2.32 13.68 3.66
CA ASN A 296 -2.35 12.73 4.76
C ASN A 296 -0.93 12.50 5.27
N GLY A 297 -0.79 12.41 6.60
CA GLY A 297 0.45 12.06 7.26
C GLY A 297 0.19 11.06 8.38
N GLU A 298 1.06 10.06 8.51
CA GLU A 298 1.04 9.04 9.55
C GLU A 298 2.45 8.82 10.09
N TYR A 299 2.60 8.79 11.40
CA TYR A 299 3.83 8.47 12.10
C TYR A 299 3.59 7.33 13.09
N GLU A 300 4.47 6.34 13.09
CA GLU A 300 4.44 5.19 13.98
C GLU A 300 5.70 5.18 14.84
N ASP A 301 5.55 5.22 16.16
CA ASP A 301 6.60 5.01 17.14
C ASP A 301 6.50 3.57 17.66
N ASN A 302 7.36 2.71 17.13
CA ASN A 302 7.36 1.29 17.43
C ASN A 302 8.60 0.93 18.25
N VAL A 303 8.38 0.33 19.43
CA VAL A 303 9.44 -0.13 20.34
C VAL A 303 9.15 -1.58 20.71
N THR A 304 10.12 -2.44 20.50
CA THR A 304 10.05 -3.87 20.85
C THR A 304 11.13 -4.22 21.87
N ALA A 305 10.94 -5.31 22.59
CA ALA A 305 11.98 -5.87 23.43
C ALA A 305 13.19 -6.26 22.60
N GLY A 306 14.37 -6.07 23.15
CA GLY A 306 15.62 -6.63 22.63
C GLY A 306 15.70 -8.15 22.81
N PRO A 307 16.89 -8.73 22.55
CA PRO A 307 17.09 -10.16 22.73
C PRO A 307 16.78 -10.61 24.16
N LYS A 308 16.19 -11.81 24.28
CA LYS A 308 15.90 -12.43 25.59
C LYS A 308 17.14 -12.98 26.28
N SER A 309 18.25 -13.09 25.55
CA SER A 309 19.54 -13.59 26.07
C SER A 309 20.06 -12.75 27.22
N ARG A 310 20.52 -13.42 28.25
CA ARG A 310 21.14 -12.82 29.44
C ARG A 310 22.46 -13.50 29.78
N ALA A 311 23.39 -12.74 30.31
CA ALA A 311 24.66 -13.26 30.79
C ALA A 311 24.48 -14.02 32.11
N ARG A 312 25.36 -14.98 32.38
CA ARG A 312 25.49 -15.64 33.70
C ARG A 312 25.93 -14.63 34.75
N LEU A 313 25.57 -14.86 36.01
CA LEU A 313 26.05 -14.05 37.12
C LEU A 313 27.49 -14.47 37.53
N SER A 314 27.78 -15.79 37.42
CA SER A 314 29.07 -16.35 37.75
C SER A 314 29.49 -17.47 36.81
N ASP A 315 30.77 -17.88 36.84
CA ASP A 315 31.28 -18.99 36.01
C ASP A 315 30.71 -20.36 36.41
N SER A 316 30.18 -20.48 37.63
CA SER A 316 29.55 -21.70 38.13
C SER A 316 28.10 -21.87 37.73
N ASP A 317 27.47 -20.84 37.13
CA ASP A 317 26.06 -20.91 36.73
C ASP A 317 25.89 -21.74 35.46
N ASP A 318 24.82 -22.48 35.38
CA ASP A 318 24.42 -23.19 34.16
C ASP A 318 24.04 -22.21 33.04
N TRP A 319 24.31 -22.61 31.81
CA TRP A 319 23.95 -21.87 30.59
C TRP A 319 23.56 -22.84 29.47
N GLY A 320 23.05 -22.27 28.35
CA GLY A 320 22.76 -23.02 27.15
C GLY A 320 21.33 -23.57 27.09
N SER A 321 21.14 -24.65 26.34
CA SER A 321 19.82 -25.18 25.98
C SER A 321 18.95 -25.61 27.16
N ASN A 322 19.56 -25.96 28.29
CA ASN A 322 18.87 -26.38 29.50
C ASN A 322 18.46 -25.23 30.42
N THR A 323 18.81 -24.00 30.06
CA THR A 323 18.51 -22.79 30.83
C THR A 323 17.69 -21.79 29.99
N ALA A 324 16.72 -21.14 30.63
CA ALA A 324 15.88 -20.16 29.94
C ALA A 324 16.66 -18.91 29.54
N ASN A 325 17.19 -18.86 28.31
CA ASN A 325 17.89 -17.72 27.72
C ASN A 325 19.17 -17.28 28.45
N VAL A 326 19.84 -18.16 29.17
CA VAL A 326 21.12 -17.86 29.80
C VAL A 326 22.26 -18.27 28.86
N ASN A 327 23.13 -17.31 28.51
CA ASN A 327 24.26 -17.51 27.62
C ASN A 327 25.57 -17.68 28.41
N ARG A 328 26.60 -18.28 27.77
CA ARG A 328 27.92 -18.53 28.35
C ARG A 328 28.60 -17.31 28.95
N PRO A 329 28.59 -16.12 28.34
CA PRO A 329 29.26 -14.96 28.91
C PRO A 329 28.74 -14.57 30.29
N THR A 330 29.65 -14.14 31.17
CA THR A 330 29.29 -13.61 32.48
C THR A 330 29.09 -12.11 32.46
N VAL A 331 28.24 -11.61 33.37
CA VAL A 331 27.99 -10.17 33.53
C VAL A 331 29.32 -9.42 33.77
N GLY A 332 30.16 -9.91 34.69
CA GLY A 332 31.42 -9.24 35.02
C GLY A 332 32.35 -9.08 33.83
N LYS A 333 32.51 -10.14 33.00
CA LYS A 333 33.34 -10.06 31.78
C LYS A 333 32.74 -9.17 30.70
N MET A 334 31.42 -9.21 30.51
CA MET A 334 30.77 -8.34 29.55
C MET A 334 30.90 -6.86 29.91
N ASP A 335 30.78 -6.53 31.20
CA ASP A 335 31.01 -5.17 31.70
C ASP A 335 32.49 -4.73 31.58
N GLU A 336 33.43 -5.63 31.86
CA GLU A 336 34.86 -5.39 31.64
C GLU A 336 35.17 -5.08 30.18
N ILE A 337 34.63 -5.88 29.26
CA ILE A 337 34.79 -5.67 27.82
C ILE A 337 34.23 -4.31 27.43
N ARG A 338 33.01 -3.97 27.84
CA ARG A 338 32.37 -2.68 27.51
C ARG A 338 33.22 -1.51 27.99
N ASN A 339 33.65 -1.54 29.26
CA ASN A 339 34.45 -0.47 29.88
C ASN A 339 35.79 -0.33 29.19
N TYR A 340 36.46 -1.44 28.83
CA TYR A 340 37.73 -1.41 28.09
C TYR A 340 37.61 -0.66 26.75
N PHE A 341 36.53 -0.86 26.00
CA PHE A 341 36.33 -0.17 24.73
C PHE A 341 35.98 1.31 24.91
N ILE A 342 35.20 1.66 25.93
CA ILE A 342 34.92 3.05 26.29
C ILE A 342 36.23 3.78 26.69
N ASP A 343 37.01 3.20 27.62
CA ASP A 343 38.18 3.86 28.18
C ASP A 343 39.33 3.99 27.17
N LYS A 344 39.54 2.98 26.34
CA LYS A 344 40.70 2.92 25.46
C LYS A 344 40.44 3.47 24.05
N TYR A 345 39.23 3.34 23.54
CA TYR A 345 38.90 3.69 22.14
C TYR A 345 37.82 4.77 22.04
N ASP A 346 37.32 5.28 23.17
CA ASP A 346 36.18 6.23 23.21
C ASP A 346 34.96 5.69 22.45
N TYR A 347 34.74 4.37 22.52
CA TYR A 347 33.67 3.68 21.82
C TYR A 347 32.77 2.91 22.79
N ASP A 348 31.52 3.35 22.95
CA ASP A 348 30.51 2.59 23.70
C ASP A 348 29.83 1.58 22.76
N PRO A 349 30.04 0.26 22.95
CA PRO A 349 29.38 -0.76 22.15
C PRO A 349 27.86 -0.91 22.43
N GLY A 350 27.32 -0.14 23.37
CA GLY A 350 25.95 -0.23 23.83
C GLY A 350 25.74 -1.29 24.90
N ARG A 351 24.50 -1.71 25.09
CA ARG A 351 24.15 -2.76 26.05
C ARG A 351 24.27 -4.14 25.40
N TYR A 352 24.46 -5.18 26.18
CA TYR A 352 24.44 -6.57 25.72
C TYR A 352 23.18 -7.33 26.14
N GLN A 353 22.37 -6.78 27.07
CA GLN A 353 21.10 -7.32 27.53
C GLN A 353 20.16 -6.22 28.06
N GLY A 354 18.87 -6.52 28.15
CA GLY A 354 17.86 -5.66 28.80
C GLY A 354 17.62 -4.33 28.11
N TYR A 355 17.84 -4.22 26.80
CA TYR A 355 17.56 -3.03 26.01
C TYR A 355 16.31 -3.20 25.14
N SER A 356 15.78 -2.10 24.64
CA SER A 356 14.66 -2.07 23.72
C SER A 356 15.08 -1.53 22.36
N ILE A 357 14.39 -1.95 21.32
CA ILE A 357 14.70 -1.62 19.93
C ILE A 357 13.63 -0.69 19.39
N LYS A 358 14.05 0.46 18.87
CA LYS A 358 13.17 1.46 18.29
C LYS A 358 13.19 1.40 16.76
N THR A 359 12.01 1.20 16.14
CA THR A 359 11.82 1.13 14.69
C THR A 359 10.70 2.06 14.24
N PRO A 360 10.96 3.39 14.17
CA PRO A 360 9.96 4.36 13.75
C PRO A 360 9.65 4.20 12.26
N ALA A 361 8.39 4.53 11.89
CA ALA A 361 7.94 4.57 10.51
C ALA A 361 7.10 5.83 10.25
N TYR A 362 7.11 6.32 9.00
CA TYR A 362 6.23 7.41 8.59
C TYR A 362 5.72 7.24 7.17
N LYS A 363 4.55 7.80 6.90
CA LYS A 363 3.92 7.84 5.58
C LYS A 363 3.37 9.24 5.35
N ILE A 364 3.58 9.75 4.15
CA ILE A 364 3.08 11.07 3.73
C ILE A 364 2.47 10.90 2.33
N MET A 365 1.29 11.45 2.13
CA MET A 365 0.65 11.51 0.83
C MET A 365 0.07 12.89 0.60
N ALA A 366 0.22 13.38 -0.64
CA ALA A 366 -0.40 14.61 -1.13
C ALA A 366 -1.01 14.37 -2.50
N ARG A 367 -2.21 14.89 -2.72
CA ARG A 367 -2.94 14.81 -3.99
C ARG A 367 -3.51 16.17 -4.36
N LEU A 368 -3.47 16.47 -5.66
CA LEU A 368 -4.12 17.62 -6.28
C LEU A 368 -5.01 17.11 -7.40
N ASP A 369 -6.24 17.61 -7.47
CA ASP A 369 -7.20 17.31 -8.54
C ASP A 369 -7.66 18.62 -9.17
N TRP A 370 -7.50 18.75 -10.49
CA TRP A 370 -7.81 19.94 -11.24
C TRP A 370 -8.81 19.65 -12.35
N ASN A 371 -10.03 20.15 -12.22
CA ASN A 371 -11.01 20.22 -13.27
C ASN A 371 -10.68 21.45 -14.13
N ILE A 372 -9.85 21.28 -15.18
CA ILE A 372 -9.42 22.37 -16.07
C ILE A 372 -10.65 22.96 -16.77
N ASN A 373 -11.50 22.06 -17.31
CA ASN A 373 -12.83 22.31 -17.86
C ASN A 373 -13.63 20.98 -17.83
N ASP A 374 -14.86 20.98 -18.36
CA ASP A 374 -15.73 19.78 -18.37
C ASP A 374 -15.12 18.60 -19.15
N ASN A 375 -14.26 18.89 -20.13
CA ASN A 375 -13.63 17.90 -21.00
C ASN A 375 -12.22 17.49 -20.54
N ASN A 376 -11.56 18.26 -19.68
CA ASN A 376 -10.17 18.00 -19.28
C ASN A 376 -10.02 18.04 -17.77
N LYS A 377 -9.54 16.94 -17.22
CA LYS A 377 -9.26 16.78 -15.79
C LYS A 377 -7.85 16.23 -15.60
N LEU A 378 -7.12 16.82 -14.67
CA LEU A 378 -5.76 16.43 -14.34
C LEU A 378 -5.67 16.14 -12.85
N ASN A 379 -5.03 15.04 -12.47
CA ASN A 379 -4.64 14.82 -11.08
C ASN A 379 -3.14 14.60 -10.96
N PHE A 380 -2.64 14.88 -9.78
CA PHE A 380 -1.27 14.61 -9.38
C PHE A 380 -1.25 14.07 -7.96
N ARG A 381 -0.45 13.02 -7.73
CA ARG A 381 -0.23 12.44 -6.42
C ARG A 381 1.24 12.25 -6.13
N PHE A 382 1.62 12.52 -4.90
CA PHE A 382 2.90 12.22 -4.29
C PHE A 382 2.70 11.29 -3.08
N THR A 383 3.53 10.26 -2.95
CA THR A 383 3.57 9.37 -1.78
C THR A 383 5.01 9.14 -1.35
N ARG A 384 5.27 9.26 -0.06
CA ARG A 384 6.54 8.89 0.57
C ARG A 384 6.26 8.02 1.79
N ALA A 385 6.95 6.88 1.89
CA ALA A 385 6.94 6.02 3.06
C ALA A 385 8.36 5.66 3.46
N HIS A 386 8.58 5.55 4.76
CA HIS A 386 9.80 5.06 5.36
C HIS A 386 9.44 4.16 6.55
N SER A 387 10.10 3.02 6.65
CA SER A 387 10.07 2.17 7.82
C SER A 387 11.41 1.46 7.98
N LYS A 388 11.66 0.91 9.16
CA LYS A 388 12.83 0.07 9.37
C LYS A 388 12.50 -1.14 10.24
N ASP A 389 13.15 -2.25 9.91
CA ASP A 389 13.07 -3.49 10.67
C ASP A 389 14.39 -3.79 11.32
N ASN A 390 14.34 -4.24 12.58
CA ASN A 390 15.51 -4.72 13.28
C ASN A 390 15.96 -6.07 12.71
N SER A 391 17.26 -6.19 12.50
CA SER A 391 17.93 -7.44 12.18
C SER A 391 19.01 -7.71 13.21
N GLY A 392 19.01 -8.91 13.78
CA GLY A 392 20.07 -9.35 14.67
C GLY A 392 21.42 -9.41 13.94
N PRO A 393 22.53 -9.39 14.67
CA PRO A 393 23.85 -9.62 14.10
C PRO A 393 23.92 -11.00 13.44
N THR A 394 24.75 -11.11 12.40
CA THR A 394 25.00 -12.40 11.77
C THR A 394 25.65 -13.38 12.75
N SER A 395 25.25 -14.64 12.69
CA SER A 395 25.91 -15.72 13.43
C SER A 395 27.14 -16.27 12.70
N SER A 396 27.38 -15.86 11.45
CA SER A 396 28.54 -16.32 10.68
C SER A 396 29.86 -15.88 11.31
N VAL A 397 30.83 -16.78 11.36
CA VAL A 397 32.16 -16.57 11.93
C VAL A 397 33.22 -17.10 10.98
N SER A 398 34.47 -16.71 11.25
CA SER A 398 35.62 -17.28 10.55
C SER A 398 35.68 -18.81 10.73
N PRO A 399 35.99 -19.57 9.66
CA PRO A 399 36.12 -21.02 9.72
C PRO A 399 37.27 -21.48 10.64
N PHE A 400 38.13 -20.56 11.10
CA PHE A 400 39.24 -20.83 12.03
C PHE A 400 38.83 -20.78 13.51
N TYR A 401 37.58 -20.34 13.80
CA TYR A 401 37.13 -20.30 15.19
C TYR A 401 36.65 -21.68 15.64
N ALA A 402 36.86 -21.99 16.89
CA ALA A 402 36.31 -23.19 17.50
C ALA A 402 34.79 -23.10 17.57
N THR A 403 34.14 -24.14 17.14
CA THR A 403 32.65 -24.25 17.17
C THR A 403 32.18 -25.33 18.15
N ASP A 404 33.12 -26.04 18.78
CA ASP A 404 32.86 -27.23 19.61
C ASP A 404 32.68 -26.88 21.11
N ILE A 405 31.98 -25.77 21.38
CA ILE A 405 31.59 -25.45 22.75
C ILE A 405 30.25 -26.11 23.04
N TYR A 406 30.24 -26.94 24.07
CA TYR A 406 29.07 -27.64 24.53
C TYR A 406 28.23 -26.76 25.44
N ASP A 407 26.94 -26.68 25.14
CA ASP A 407 25.94 -26.10 26.01
C ASP A 407 25.12 -27.23 26.67
N GLY A 408 25.24 -27.44 27.95
CA GLY A 408 24.43 -28.42 28.69
C GLY A 408 24.47 -29.85 28.13
N GLY A 409 25.52 -30.24 27.42
CA GLY A 409 25.72 -31.59 26.87
C GLY A 409 25.31 -31.76 25.41
N ALA A 410 24.75 -30.74 24.74
CA ALA A 410 24.51 -30.76 23.29
C ALA A 410 25.73 -30.18 22.56
N ALA A 411 26.33 -30.95 21.66
CA ALA A 411 27.41 -30.47 20.81
C ALA A 411 26.93 -29.33 19.92
N ALA A 412 27.58 -28.17 19.99
CA ALA A 412 27.46 -27.17 18.95
C ALA A 412 27.85 -27.83 17.61
N SER A 413 27.05 -27.65 16.57
CA SER A 413 27.26 -28.36 15.31
C SER A 413 28.64 -28.08 14.73
N LYS A 414 29.47 -29.11 14.64
CA LYS A 414 30.78 -29.07 14.01
C LYS A 414 30.68 -28.59 12.57
N GLY A 415 31.44 -27.56 12.21
CA GLY A 415 31.69 -27.21 10.80
C GLY A 415 30.63 -26.36 10.10
N SER A 416 29.68 -25.74 10.82
CA SER A 416 28.65 -24.89 10.20
C SER A 416 29.13 -23.46 9.89
N GLY A 417 30.27 -23.03 10.39
CA GLY A 417 30.73 -21.63 10.27
C GLY A 417 29.83 -20.61 11.00
N ASN A 418 29.01 -21.08 11.93
CA ASN A 418 28.08 -20.25 12.70
C ASN A 418 28.39 -20.30 14.19
N VAL A 419 28.22 -19.19 14.90
CA VAL A 419 28.27 -19.12 16.36
C VAL A 419 27.08 -19.86 16.95
N ASN A 420 27.32 -20.69 17.97
CA ASN A 420 26.23 -21.11 18.82
C ASN A 420 25.66 -19.91 19.57
N HIS A 421 24.37 -19.64 19.38
CA HIS A 421 23.70 -18.48 19.97
C HIS A 421 23.77 -18.43 21.50
N ASN A 422 23.90 -19.57 22.17
CA ASN A 422 24.04 -19.64 23.61
C ASN A 422 25.51 -19.47 24.09
N ALA A 423 26.49 -19.65 23.20
CA ALA A 423 27.91 -19.56 23.53
C ALA A 423 28.43 -18.13 23.50
N ALA A 424 27.75 -17.18 22.91
CA ALA A 424 28.18 -15.81 22.74
C ALA A 424 27.08 -14.80 23.10
N MET A 425 27.50 -13.57 23.39
CA MET A 425 26.60 -12.42 23.46
C MET A 425 27.07 -11.29 22.55
N TYR A 426 26.12 -10.58 22.01
CA TYR A 426 26.36 -9.47 21.09
C TYR A 426 25.94 -8.16 21.74
N PHE A 427 26.80 -7.15 21.61
CA PHE A 427 26.44 -5.81 22.03
C PHE A 427 25.41 -5.18 21.11
N GLU A 428 24.70 -4.20 21.59
CA GLU A 428 23.61 -3.51 20.89
C GLU A 428 24.04 -2.99 19.52
N ASN A 429 25.25 -2.45 19.41
CA ASN A 429 25.81 -1.91 18.17
C ASN A 429 26.20 -2.97 17.13
N SER A 430 26.15 -4.27 17.48
CA SER A 430 26.43 -5.35 16.51
C SER A 430 25.25 -5.70 15.61
N ARG A 431 24.07 -5.12 15.85
CA ARG A 431 22.91 -5.29 15.02
C ARG A 431 22.89 -4.30 13.87
N TYR A 432 22.02 -4.55 12.90
CA TYR A 432 21.70 -3.62 11.85
C TYR A 432 20.20 -3.49 11.67
N PHE A 433 19.80 -2.45 10.93
CA PHE A 433 18.41 -2.26 10.50
C PHE A 433 18.33 -2.40 8.98
N LYS A 434 17.25 -3.01 8.53
CA LYS A 434 16.80 -2.94 7.13
C LYS A 434 15.88 -1.76 7.02
N GLU A 435 16.27 -0.75 6.26
CA GLU A 435 15.40 0.39 5.98
C GLU A 435 14.63 0.15 4.68
N TYR A 436 13.40 0.61 4.65
CA TYR A 436 12.51 0.47 3.51
C TYR A 436 12.02 1.86 3.12
N ASN A 437 12.58 2.40 2.06
CA ASN A 437 12.20 3.69 1.52
C ASN A 437 11.38 3.49 0.25
N PHE A 438 10.25 4.17 0.17
CA PHE A 438 9.39 4.17 -1.00
C PHE A 438 8.96 5.58 -1.34
N THR A 439 9.10 5.99 -2.60
CA THR A 439 8.61 7.27 -3.12
C THR A 439 7.88 7.01 -4.43
N SER A 440 6.69 7.59 -4.60
CA SER A 440 5.91 7.43 -5.83
C SER A 440 5.28 8.76 -6.23
N TYR A 441 5.33 9.04 -7.52
CA TYR A 441 4.64 10.12 -8.20
C TYR A 441 3.70 9.53 -9.23
N ALA A 442 2.47 10.00 -9.29
CA ALA A 442 1.51 9.64 -10.33
C ALA A 442 0.81 10.90 -10.83
N SER A 443 0.59 10.97 -12.12
CA SER A 443 -0.24 12.00 -12.76
C SER A 443 -1.13 11.34 -13.79
N GLU A 444 -2.38 11.72 -13.81
CA GLU A 444 -3.37 11.22 -14.76
C GLU A 444 -4.12 12.39 -15.39
N TRP A 445 -4.16 12.39 -16.72
CA TRP A 445 -4.91 13.36 -17.51
C TRP A 445 -6.03 12.64 -18.25
N ASN A 446 -7.26 13.00 -17.90
CA ASN A 446 -8.48 12.55 -18.56
C ASN A 446 -8.97 13.62 -19.51
N SER A 447 -9.11 13.32 -20.80
CA SER A 447 -9.59 14.25 -21.81
C SER A 447 -10.68 13.64 -22.67
N LYS A 448 -11.64 14.47 -23.09
CA LYS A 448 -12.79 14.11 -23.92
C LYS A 448 -12.83 14.98 -25.15
N TRP A 449 -13.11 14.38 -26.30
CA TRP A 449 -13.29 15.06 -27.59
C TRP A 449 -14.52 14.52 -28.31
N LEU A 450 -14.95 15.18 -29.38
CA LEU A 450 -16.07 14.78 -30.22
C LEU A 450 -17.36 14.57 -29.40
N ASP A 451 -17.73 15.58 -28.60
CA ASP A 451 -18.93 15.56 -27.73
C ASP A 451 -18.99 14.34 -26.80
N GLY A 452 -17.80 13.86 -26.36
CA GLY A 452 -17.68 12.74 -25.41
C GLY A 452 -17.59 11.36 -26.06
N SER A 453 -17.68 11.25 -27.38
CA SER A 453 -17.52 9.95 -28.07
C SER A 453 -16.07 9.48 -28.12
N LEU A 454 -15.09 10.37 -28.04
CA LEU A 454 -13.67 10.02 -27.96
C LEU A 454 -13.13 10.40 -26.56
N ASN A 455 -12.65 9.43 -25.81
CA ASN A 455 -12.08 9.62 -24.48
C ASN A 455 -10.63 9.14 -24.48
N ASN A 456 -9.75 9.89 -23.81
CA ASN A 456 -8.36 9.51 -23.61
C ASN A 456 -7.97 9.65 -22.14
N VAL A 457 -7.24 8.67 -21.64
CA VAL A 457 -6.63 8.67 -20.31
C VAL A 457 -5.13 8.45 -20.45
N THR A 458 -4.37 9.52 -20.27
CA THR A 458 -2.89 9.45 -20.25
C THR A 458 -2.43 9.42 -18.80
N ARG A 459 -1.60 8.46 -18.44
CA ARG A 459 -1.07 8.32 -17.09
C ARG A 459 0.45 8.19 -17.12
N VAL A 460 1.10 8.95 -16.23
CA VAL A 460 2.54 8.90 -16.00
C VAL A 460 2.78 8.57 -14.53
N THR A 461 3.55 7.53 -14.27
CA THR A 461 3.93 7.17 -12.90
C THR A 461 5.44 6.95 -12.81
N TYR A 462 6.00 7.33 -11.67
CA TYR A 462 7.38 7.06 -11.31
C TYR A 462 7.43 6.60 -9.87
N SER A 463 8.01 5.44 -9.63
CA SER A 463 8.21 4.87 -8.30
C SER A 463 9.69 4.58 -8.07
N PHE A 464 10.18 4.95 -6.91
CA PHE A 464 11.53 4.66 -6.43
C PHE A 464 11.45 3.91 -5.11
N GLN A 465 12.14 2.79 -5.04
CA GLN A 465 12.24 1.92 -3.87
C GLN A 465 13.71 1.67 -3.58
N ASP A 466 14.14 1.84 -2.33
CA ASP A 466 15.48 1.48 -1.89
C ASP A 466 15.46 0.88 -0.48
N GLU A 467 16.34 -0.09 -0.26
CA GLU A 467 16.46 -0.83 0.98
C GLU A 467 17.91 -0.81 1.50
N PRO A 468 18.37 0.34 2.02
CA PRO A 468 19.69 0.44 2.64
C PRO A 468 19.74 -0.30 3.98
N ARG A 469 20.95 -0.45 4.49
CA ARG A 469 21.22 -0.90 5.86
C ARG A 469 21.69 0.27 6.69
N SER A 470 21.21 0.36 7.93
CA SER A 470 21.70 1.30 8.94
C SER A 470 22.06 0.57 10.23
N TYR A 471 22.77 1.25 11.10
CA TYR A 471 23.36 0.68 12.30
C TYR A 471 22.97 1.51 13.52
N GLU A 472 23.00 0.91 14.71
CA GLU A 472 22.74 1.62 15.97
C GLU A 472 23.93 2.51 16.37
N GLY A 473 25.17 2.03 16.13
CA GLY A 473 26.41 2.73 16.44
C GLY A 473 27.13 3.26 15.21
N ALA A 474 28.40 3.63 15.39
CA ALA A 474 29.27 4.11 14.33
C ALA A 474 29.50 3.01 13.28
N ALA A 475 29.06 3.26 12.04
CA ALA A 475 29.15 2.28 10.94
C ALA A 475 30.60 2.04 10.47
N ASP A 476 31.51 2.94 10.79
CA ASP A 476 32.93 2.90 10.44
C ASP A 476 33.81 2.23 11.51
N PHE A 477 33.22 1.86 12.66
CA PHE A 477 33.94 1.09 13.68
C PHE A 477 34.12 -0.36 13.21
N PRO A 478 35.29 -1.00 13.45
CA PRO A 478 35.54 -2.38 13.05
C PRO A 478 34.66 -3.36 13.84
N THR A 479 34.23 -4.44 13.19
CA THR A 479 33.61 -5.58 13.88
C THR A 479 34.72 -6.37 14.59
N ILE A 480 34.55 -6.60 15.88
CA ILE A 480 35.53 -7.29 16.72
C ILE A 480 34.85 -8.47 17.40
N ASP A 481 35.39 -9.68 17.16
CA ASP A 481 35.02 -10.89 17.88
C ASP A 481 36.02 -11.13 19.01
N ILE A 482 35.53 -11.19 20.23
CA ILE A 482 36.31 -11.54 21.41
C ILE A 482 36.14 -13.04 21.62
N LEU A 483 37.28 -13.73 21.70
CA LEU A 483 37.30 -15.19 21.81
C LEU A 483 37.66 -15.61 23.23
N GLU A 484 37.05 -16.70 23.67
CA GLU A 484 37.43 -17.48 24.85
C GLU A 484 37.43 -18.96 24.45
N ASP A 485 38.52 -19.65 24.75
CA ASP A 485 38.75 -21.04 24.32
C ASP A 485 38.64 -21.25 22.80
N GLY A 486 39.00 -20.22 22.02
CA GLY A 486 38.98 -20.23 20.57
C GLY A 486 37.60 -19.99 19.96
N ALA A 487 36.53 -19.87 20.75
CA ALA A 487 35.19 -19.59 20.28
C ALA A 487 34.73 -18.18 20.61
N VAL A 488 33.81 -17.62 19.80
CA VAL A 488 33.26 -16.29 20.04
C VAL A 488 32.56 -16.24 21.40
N TYR A 489 32.98 -15.30 22.21
CA TYR A 489 32.42 -15.00 23.53
C TYR A 489 31.55 -13.74 23.47
N ALA A 490 32.06 -12.69 22.81
CA ALA A 490 31.33 -11.45 22.60
C ALA A 490 31.64 -10.86 21.21
N ARG A 491 30.71 -10.11 20.64
CA ARG A 491 30.91 -9.34 19.41
C ARG A 491 30.60 -7.88 19.63
N ILE A 492 31.42 -7.00 19.08
CA ILE A 492 31.34 -5.55 19.15
C ILE A 492 31.47 -4.99 17.74
N GLY A 493 30.87 -3.82 17.51
CA GLY A 493 30.91 -3.13 16.22
C GLY A 493 29.84 -3.61 15.23
N PRO A 494 29.66 -2.93 14.10
CA PRO A 494 28.59 -3.19 13.16
C PRO A 494 28.70 -4.58 12.52
N ASP A 495 27.57 -5.12 12.08
CA ASP A 495 27.51 -6.43 11.40
C ASP A 495 28.38 -6.45 10.13
N VAL A 496 29.24 -7.48 9.97
CA VAL A 496 30.25 -7.56 8.90
C VAL A 496 29.68 -7.75 7.50
N PHE A 497 28.47 -8.34 7.38
CA PHE A 497 27.86 -8.69 6.08
C PHE A 497 26.84 -7.64 5.60
N SER A 498 26.54 -6.65 6.41
CA SER A 498 25.55 -5.61 6.08
C SER A 498 26.11 -4.40 5.36
N PRO A 499 27.39 -3.96 5.53
CA PRO A 499 27.94 -2.80 4.86
C PRO A 499 27.82 -2.92 3.33
N GLY A 500 27.39 -1.84 2.68
CA GLY A 500 27.23 -1.78 1.23
C GLY A 500 26.07 -2.59 0.65
N ASN A 501 25.26 -3.24 1.48
CA ASN A 501 24.08 -3.98 1.03
C ASN A 501 22.93 -3.01 0.77
N LEU A 502 22.71 -2.71 -0.51
CA LEU A 502 21.70 -1.77 -0.98
C LEU A 502 20.97 -2.36 -2.18
N ALA A 503 19.67 -2.56 -2.05
CA ALA A 503 18.78 -2.86 -3.17
C ALA A 503 18.04 -1.60 -3.60
N GLN A 504 18.02 -1.30 -4.90
CA GLN A 504 17.32 -0.15 -5.48
C GLN A 504 16.52 -0.56 -6.69
N ALA A 505 15.31 -0.04 -6.82
CA ALA A 505 14.48 -0.18 -8.00
C ALA A 505 13.85 1.16 -8.38
N ARG A 506 13.82 1.45 -9.68
CA ARG A 506 13.16 2.61 -10.25
C ARG A 506 12.22 2.13 -11.34
N THR A 507 10.95 2.46 -11.21
CA THR A 507 9.92 2.06 -12.17
C THR A 507 9.31 3.31 -12.77
N PHE A 508 9.39 3.46 -14.06
CA PHE A 508 8.70 4.49 -14.84
C PHE A 508 7.67 3.81 -15.73
N VAL A 509 6.42 4.26 -15.66
CA VAL A 509 5.34 3.74 -16.51
C VAL A 509 4.61 4.92 -17.14
N LEU A 510 4.46 4.86 -18.46
CA LEU A 510 3.59 5.72 -19.25
C LEU A 510 2.51 4.84 -19.84
N THR A 511 1.25 5.17 -19.61
CA THR A 511 0.10 4.50 -20.23
C THR A 511 -0.77 5.52 -20.94
N ASP A 512 -1.32 5.14 -22.08
CA ASP A 512 -2.28 5.92 -22.83
C ASP A 512 -3.43 5.01 -23.27
N GLU A 513 -4.64 5.37 -22.88
CA GLU A 513 -5.87 4.62 -23.19
C GLU A 513 -6.78 5.52 -23.99
N LEU A 514 -6.93 5.20 -25.27
CA LEU A 514 -7.84 5.88 -26.18
C LEU A 514 -9.07 4.98 -26.41
N SER A 515 -10.26 5.47 -26.06
CA SER A 515 -11.51 4.77 -26.29
C SER A 515 -12.47 5.59 -27.14
N TYR A 516 -13.05 4.95 -28.13
CA TYR A 516 -14.03 5.55 -29.03
C TYR A 516 -15.37 4.82 -28.92
N THR A 517 -16.42 5.56 -28.57
CA THR A 517 -17.79 5.04 -28.54
C THR A 517 -18.41 5.25 -29.93
N CYS A 518 -18.58 4.14 -30.66
CA CYS A 518 -19.21 4.19 -31.97
C CYS A 518 -20.71 4.54 -31.83
N LEU A 519 -21.17 5.55 -32.56
CA LEU A 519 -22.56 5.99 -32.56
C LEU A 519 -23.43 5.22 -33.60
N LEU A 520 -22.97 3.99 -33.97
CA LEU A 520 -23.72 3.14 -34.92
C LEU A 520 -25.01 2.60 -34.32
#